data_3e4fd0223e642c46fcf1bf1a53ea52b5
#
_entry.id   3e4fd0223e642c46fcf1bf1a53ea52b5
#
_cell.length_a   1.000
_cell.length_b   1.000
_cell.length_c   1.000
_cell.angle_alpha   90.00
_cell.angle_beta   90.00
_cell.angle_gamma   90.00
#
_symmetry.space_group_name_H-M   'P 1'
#
loop_
_entity.id
_entity.type
_entity.pdbx_description
1 polymer ?
#
loop_
_entity_poly.entity_id
_entity_poly.type
_entity_poly.pdbx_seq_one_letter_code
_entity_poly.pdbx_strand_id
1 'polypeptide(L)'
;MTVLSRRHLMLTAAGAAVAMPFLSRGLVFAQEPAAAAIPAFLPTVHTRTLGNTTVTTIADGHFDFAKDLVVNLDDAAYGAALRAAYLDSEQPIRVPVSVHLIRQGDQLTLVDAGGGSAFGPTTGHLAASFAALGVTPDQITRIVMTHLHPDHAGGLVGDAGAVFANAALHVNEDELAFWTDEATASAAPADVQPFFALARGVRDAYGDRVQTFAGEADLGGGITTMALPGHTPGHSGLRLSDGDAQMIILGDAAALAALQFRHPDAGVAFDTDAGQAVTTRRNLLQMVTADRIAVAGTHLPFPGIGHVEARGDAFAWVPEDWFATRA
;
A
#
# COMPACT_ATOMS: atom_id res chain seq x y z
N MET A 1 51.08 -15.14 -16.26
CA MET A 1 49.67 -15.44 -16.04
C MET A 1 48.87 -14.76 -17.13
N THR A 2 48.46 -15.51 -18.14
CA THR A 2 47.92 -14.99 -19.41
C THR A 2 46.41 -15.08 -19.37
N VAL A 3 45.74 -13.95 -19.51
CA VAL A 3 44.29 -13.84 -19.56
C VAL A 3 43.78 -14.32 -20.92
N LEU A 4 42.99 -15.38 -20.96
CA LEU A 4 42.36 -15.92 -22.16
C LEU A 4 41.10 -15.12 -22.52
N SER A 5 41.12 -14.45 -23.66
CA SER A 5 40.03 -13.72 -24.29
C SER A 5 39.07 -14.67 -25.04
N ARG A 6 37.74 -14.42 -24.88
CA ARG A 6 36.64 -15.16 -25.50
C ARG A 6 36.41 -14.81 -27.00
N ARG A 7 37.45 -14.79 -27.78
CA ARG A 7 37.33 -14.65 -29.26
C ARG A 7 38.27 -15.67 -29.89
N HIS A 8 37.70 -16.76 -30.39
CA HIS A 8 38.17 -17.62 -31.50
C HIS A 8 37.55 -19.00 -31.38
N LEU A 9 36.41 -19.20 -31.97
CA LEU A 9 36.02 -20.51 -32.47
C LEU A 9 35.06 -20.33 -33.68
N MET A 10 35.63 -20.03 -34.82
CA MET A 10 35.00 -20.30 -36.11
C MET A 10 35.77 -21.44 -36.75
N LEU A 11 35.20 -22.63 -36.75
CA LEU A 11 35.67 -23.75 -37.55
C LEU A 11 34.80 -23.91 -38.78
N THR A 12 35.43 -23.73 -39.92
CA THR A 12 34.95 -24.06 -41.26
C THR A 12 34.84 -25.58 -41.41
N ALA A 13 33.64 -26.06 -41.78
CA ALA A 13 33.48 -27.43 -42.32
C ALA A 13 32.87 -27.31 -43.70
N ALA A 14 33.70 -27.60 -44.73
CA ALA A 14 33.25 -27.86 -46.09
C ALA A 14 32.83 -29.32 -46.15
N GLY A 15 31.59 -29.60 -46.54
CA GLY A 15 31.05 -30.97 -46.71
C GLY A 15 30.20 -31.07 -47.97
N ALA A 16 30.50 -32.04 -48.79
CA ALA A 16 30.02 -32.29 -50.13
C ALA A 16 28.50 -32.48 -50.25
N ALA A 17 27.89 -31.87 -51.27
CA ALA A 17 26.48 -31.99 -51.60
C ALA A 17 26.22 -33.34 -52.30
N VAL A 18 25.41 -34.21 -51.74
CA VAL A 18 24.73 -35.30 -52.40
C VAL A 18 23.29 -34.91 -52.66
N ALA A 19 22.94 -34.78 -53.96
CA ALA A 19 21.59 -34.46 -54.37
C ALA A 19 20.68 -35.68 -54.25
N MET A 20 19.69 -35.64 -53.38
CA MET A 20 18.53 -36.54 -53.38
C MET A 20 17.26 -35.75 -53.76
N PRO A 21 16.32 -36.34 -54.53
CA PRO A 21 15.09 -35.68 -54.91
C PRO A 21 14.15 -35.59 -53.72
N PHE A 22 13.96 -34.41 -53.19
CA PHE A 22 12.98 -34.14 -52.14
C PHE A 22 11.57 -34.05 -52.70
N LEU A 23 10.71 -35.03 -52.39
CA LEU A 23 9.27 -34.90 -52.42
C LEU A 23 8.88 -33.77 -51.45
N SER A 24 8.37 -32.68 -51.99
CA SER A 24 7.85 -31.56 -51.24
C SER A 24 6.56 -31.95 -50.51
N ARG A 25 6.70 -32.53 -49.32
CA ARG A 25 5.64 -32.46 -48.32
C ARG A 25 5.81 -31.12 -47.62
N GLY A 26 4.81 -30.25 -47.85
CA GLY A 26 4.76 -28.95 -47.14
C GLY A 26 4.80 -29.18 -45.63
N LEU A 27 5.93 -28.86 -45.03
CA LEU A 27 6.01 -28.72 -43.56
C LEU A 27 5.23 -27.48 -43.20
N VAL A 28 4.00 -27.67 -42.73
CA VAL A 28 3.28 -26.61 -41.98
C VAL A 28 4.08 -26.40 -40.70
N PHE A 29 4.92 -25.39 -40.66
CA PHE A 29 5.47 -24.92 -39.39
C PHE A 29 4.30 -24.47 -38.56
N ALA A 30 4.01 -25.20 -37.49
CA ALA A 30 3.13 -24.71 -36.45
C ALA A 30 3.70 -23.35 -36.02
N GLN A 31 2.93 -22.28 -36.19
CA GLN A 31 3.30 -20.96 -35.72
C GLN A 31 3.49 -21.11 -34.21
N GLU A 32 4.70 -20.88 -33.71
CA GLU A 32 4.90 -20.83 -32.27
C GLU A 32 3.90 -19.84 -31.69
N PRO A 33 3.16 -20.21 -30.62
CA PRO A 33 2.27 -19.26 -29.98
C PRO A 33 3.10 -18.04 -29.59
N ALA A 34 2.67 -16.86 -30.01
CA ALA A 34 3.30 -15.61 -29.63
C ALA A 34 3.47 -15.64 -28.12
N ALA A 35 4.69 -15.41 -27.62
CA ALA A 35 4.96 -15.36 -26.20
C ALA A 35 3.94 -14.39 -25.59
N ALA A 36 3.16 -14.89 -24.63
CA ALA A 36 2.18 -14.07 -23.94
C ALA A 36 2.94 -12.87 -23.31
N ALA A 37 2.50 -11.66 -23.61
CA ALA A 37 3.09 -10.47 -23.02
C ALA A 37 2.96 -10.58 -21.49
N ILE A 38 4.05 -10.33 -20.78
CA ILE A 38 4.00 -10.25 -19.31
C ILE A 38 3.03 -9.10 -18.96
N PRO A 39 2.01 -9.34 -18.12
CA PRO A 39 1.08 -8.30 -17.71
C PRO A 39 1.84 -7.13 -17.07
N ALA A 40 1.39 -5.91 -17.29
CA ALA A 40 1.97 -4.71 -16.69
C ALA A 40 1.86 -4.72 -15.15
N PHE A 41 0.85 -5.41 -14.61
CA PHE A 41 0.65 -5.64 -13.18
C PHE A 41 0.40 -7.12 -12.93
N LEU A 42 1.10 -7.66 -11.93
CA LEU A 42 0.85 -9.01 -11.39
C LEU A 42 0.20 -8.86 -10.02
N PRO A 43 -0.96 -9.51 -9.76
CA PRO A 43 -1.57 -9.51 -8.43
C PRO A 43 -0.56 -9.94 -7.38
N THR A 44 -0.28 -9.03 -6.45
CA THR A 44 0.73 -9.24 -5.40
C THR A 44 0.03 -9.21 -4.06
N VAL A 45 0.00 -10.35 -3.39
CA VAL A 45 -0.69 -10.55 -2.12
C VAL A 45 0.19 -11.34 -1.15
N HIS A 46 0.07 -11.01 0.14
CA HIS A 46 0.73 -11.76 1.20
C HIS A 46 -0.25 -11.92 2.36
N THR A 47 -0.37 -13.15 2.90
CA THR A 47 -1.28 -13.44 4.01
C THR A 47 -0.49 -13.85 5.24
N ARG A 48 -0.78 -13.18 6.35
CA ARG A 48 -0.29 -13.50 7.69
C ARG A 48 -1.45 -13.98 8.56
N THR A 49 -1.19 -15.03 9.35
CA THR A 49 -2.11 -15.51 10.37
C THR A 49 -1.87 -14.79 11.70
N LEU A 50 -2.95 -14.37 12.35
CA LEU A 50 -3.00 -13.73 13.66
C LEU A 50 -4.05 -14.48 14.50
N GLY A 51 -3.65 -15.49 15.26
CA GLY A 51 -4.61 -16.40 15.92
C GLY A 51 -5.48 -17.14 14.90
N ASN A 52 -6.80 -16.97 14.96
CA ASN A 52 -7.76 -17.50 13.98
C ASN A 52 -8.09 -16.49 12.86
N THR A 53 -7.57 -15.29 12.96
CA THR A 53 -7.73 -14.20 11.99
C THR A 53 -6.63 -14.27 10.95
N THR A 54 -6.94 -14.00 9.68
CA THR A 54 -5.92 -13.77 8.65
C THR A 54 -5.94 -12.32 8.20
N VAL A 55 -4.75 -11.76 8.01
CA VAL A 55 -4.53 -10.42 7.46
C VAL A 55 -3.79 -10.57 6.14
N THR A 56 -4.44 -10.22 5.05
CA THR A 56 -3.86 -10.27 3.71
C THR A 56 -3.52 -8.86 3.26
N THR A 57 -2.23 -8.56 3.10
CA THR A 57 -1.79 -7.36 2.39
C THR A 57 -1.97 -7.55 0.90
N ILE A 58 -2.58 -6.59 0.25
CA ILE A 58 -2.86 -6.56 -1.18
C ILE A 58 -2.20 -5.30 -1.74
N ALA A 59 -1.25 -5.46 -2.66
CA ALA A 59 -0.68 -4.31 -3.36
C ALA A 59 -1.70 -3.75 -4.36
N ASP A 60 -2.05 -2.47 -4.23
CA ASP A 60 -2.90 -1.75 -5.19
C ASP A 60 -2.06 -1.08 -6.28
N GLY A 61 -0.81 -0.73 -5.96
CA GLY A 61 0.08 -0.06 -6.89
C GLY A 61 1.13 0.81 -6.20
N HIS A 62 1.43 1.95 -6.80
CA HIS A 62 2.40 2.91 -6.25
C HIS A 62 2.17 4.30 -6.84
N PHE A 63 2.76 5.31 -6.19
CA PHE A 63 2.98 6.64 -6.75
C PHE A 63 4.42 7.11 -6.46
N ASP A 64 4.86 8.10 -7.21
CA ASP A 64 6.19 8.68 -7.02
C ASP A 64 6.08 9.97 -6.20
N PHE A 65 6.76 10.01 -5.03
CA PHE A 65 6.71 11.08 -4.05
C PHE A 65 7.92 12.00 -4.22
N ALA A 66 7.67 13.23 -4.59
CA ALA A 66 8.72 14.20 -4.86
C ALA A 66 9.43 14.69 -3.57
N LYS A 67 10.69 15.03 -3.68
CA LYS A 67 11.54 15.46 -2.55
C LYS A 67 10.99 16.69 -1.84
N ASP A 68 10.45 17.66 -2.58
CA ASP A 68 9.90 18.92 -2.06
C ASP A 68 8.63 18.75 -1.21
N LEU A 69 8.02 17.55 -1.27
CA LEU A 69 6.92 17.15 -0.40
C LEU A 69 7.39 16.61 0.97
N VAL A 70 8.69 16.37 1.16
CA VAL A 70 9.25 16.01 2.47
C VAL A 70 9.58 17.30 3.23
N VAL A 71 9.03 17.44 4.43
CA VAL A 71 9.24 18.61 5.29
C VAL A 71 9.98 18.23 6.59
N ASN A 72 10.53 19.20 7.28
CA ASN A 72 11.27 19.04 8.54
C ASN A 72 12.49 18.10 8.44
N LEU A 73 13.11 18.00 7.28
CA LEU A 73 14.34 17.25 7.05
C LEU A 73 15.25 18.02 6.11
N ASP A 74 16.49 18.29 6.51
CA ASP A 74 17.44 18.97 5.64
C ASP A 74 17.97 18.07 4.52
N ASP A 75 18.48 18.68 3.45
CA ASP A 75 18.96 17.99 2.25
C ASP A 75 20.07 16.98 2.53
N ALA A 76 20.93 17.26 3.49
CA ALA A 76 22.04 16.36 3.83
C ALA A 76 21.53 15.11 4.53
N ALA A 77 20.60 15.25 5.50
CA ALA A 77 19.95 14.15 6.20
C ALA A 77 19.06 13.34 5.23
N TYR A 78 18.26 14.01 4.38
CA TYR A 78 17.47 13.37 3.33
C TYR A 78 18.36 12.48 2.44
N GLY A 79 19.40 13.06 1.83
CA GLY A 79 20.31 12.32 0.96
C GLY A 79 21.06 11.19 1.68
N ALA A 80 21.43 11.38 2.96
CA ALA A 80 22.06 10.34 3.76
C ALA A 80 21.12 9.16 4.04
N ALA A 81 19.85 9.45 4.36
CA ALA A 81 18.83 8.44 4.63
C ALA A 81 18.52 7.61 3.38
N LEU A 82 18.33 8.25 2.21
CA LEU A 82 18.08 7.54 0.96
C LEU A 82 19.27 6.66 0.55
N ARG A 83 20.51 7.19 0.61
CA ARG A 83 21.72 6.38 0.34
C ARG A 83 21.83 5.17 1.28
N ALA A 84 21.49 5.34 2.56
CA ALA A 84 21.47 4.22 3.51
C ALA A 84 20.41 3.17 3.21
N ALA A 85 19.35 3.55 2.47
CA ALA A 85 18.31 2.66 1.96
C ALA A 85 18.61 2.18 0.52
N TYR A 86 19.78 2.50 -0.05
CA TYR A 86 20.17 2.20 -1.43
C TYR A 86 19.23 2.81 -2.47
N LEU A 87 18.64 3.97 -2.16
CA LEU A 87 17.78 4.75 -3.05
C LEU A 87 18.57 5.94 -3.62
N ASP A 88 18.20 6.35 -4.84
CA ASP A 88 18.75 7.53 -5.49
C ASP A 88 18.06 8.80 -4.94
N SER A 89 18.84 9.71 -4.34
CA SER A 89 18.33 10.96 -3.76
C SER A 89 17.89 12.00 -4.80
N GLU A 90 18.25 11.79 -6.07
CA GLU A 90 17.89 12.68 -7.18
C GLU A 90 16.58 12.24 -7.88
N GLN A 91 16.04 11.08 -7.50
CA GLN A 91 14.79 10.58 -8.02
C GLN A 91 13.67 10.70 -6.96
N PRO A 92 12.40 10.82 -7.37
CA PRO A 92 11.28 10.70 -6.45
C PRO A 92 11.30 9.37 -5.71
N ILE A 93 10.82 9.36 -4.47
CA ILE A 93 10.66 8.11 -3.71
C ILE A 93 9.45 7.38 -4.26
N ARG A 94 9.63 6.13 -4.72
CA ARG A 94 8.50 5.29 -5.07
C ARG A 94 7.83 4.78 -3.81
N VAL A 95 6.58 5.19 -3.60
CA VAL A 95 5.76 4.85 -2.44
C VAL A 95 4.74 3.79 -2.84
N PRO A 96 4.79 2.58 -2.27
CA PRO A 96 3.77 1.57 -2.54
C PRO A 96 2.43 1.99 -1.95
N VAL A 97 1.33 1.52 -2.55
CA VAL A 97 -0.02 1.60 -2.01
C VAL A 97 -0.52 0.18 -1.78
N SER A 98 -0.80 -0.14 -0.52
CA SER A 98 -1.33 -1.44 -0.13
C SER A 98 -2.58 -1.27 0.71
N VAL A 99 -3.49 -2.23 0.62
CA VAL A 99 -4.66 -2.35 1.49
C VAL A 99 -4.58 -3.65 2.27
N HIS A 100 -5.36 -3.75 3.36
CA HIS A 100 -5.36 -4.95 4.18
C HIS A 100 -6.75 -5.58 4.22
N LEU A 101 -6.84 -6.85 3.81
CA LEU A 101 -8.07 -7.65 3.92
C LEU A 101 -7.97 -8.54 5.14
N ILE A 102 -8.86 -8.32 6.11
CA ILE A 102 -8.97 -9.08 7.34
C ILE A 102 -10.10 -10.10 7.16
N ARG A 103 -9.80 -11.38 7.37
CA ARG A 103 -10.78 -12.46 7.33
C ARG A 103 -10.93 -13.08 8.70
N GLN A 104 -12.16 -13.16 9.18
CA GLN A 104 -12.56 -13.77 10.45
C GLN A 104 -13.76 -14.69 10.19
N GLY A 105 -13.50 -15.98 9.99
CA GLY A 105 -14.50 -16.89 9.47
C GLY A 105 -15.01 -16.43 8.09
N ASP A 106 -16.32 -16.19 7.99
CA ASP A 106 -16.95 -15.71 6.75
C ASP A 106 -16.95 -14.18 6.64
N GLN A 107 -16.58 -13.45 7.69
CA GLN A 107 -16.55 -12.00 7.67
C GLN A 107 -15.29 -11.50 6.98
N LEU A 108 -15.46 -10.59 6.01
CA LEU A 108 -14.40 -9.87 5.32
C LEU A 108 -14.47 -8.38 5.66
N THR A 109 -13.39 -7.88 6.26
CA THR A 109 -13.19 -6.46 6.53
C THR A 109 -12.03 -5.95 5.68
N LEU A 110 -12.27 -4.91 4.91
CA LEU A 110 -11.21 -4.22 4.16
C LEU A 110 -10.75 -3.00 4.95
N VAL A 111 -9.46 -2.78 5.05
CA VAL A 111 -8.87 -1.56 5.61
C VAL A 111 -8.29 -0.76 4.47
N ASP A 112 -8.85 0.42 4.23
CA ASP A 112 -8.65 1.27 3.05
C ASP A 112 -9.07 0.58 1.74
N ALA A 113 -9.10 1.33 0.64
CA ALA A 113 -9.56 0.84 -0.66
C ALA A 113 -8.59 1.16 -1.81
N GLY A 114 -7.39 1.63 -1.49
CA GLY A 114 -6.37 1.98 -2.48
C GLY A 114 -6.67 3.25 -3.28
N GLY A 115 -5.84 3.50 -4.27
CA GLY A 115 -5.87 4.75 -5.04
C GLY A 115 -6.91 4.79 -6.16
N GLY A 116 -7.49 3.66 -6.53
CA GLY A 116 -8.38 3.63 -7.69
C GLY A 116 -7.72 4.26 -8.92
N SER A 117 -8.39 5.20 -9.57
CA SER A 117 -7.86 5.94 -10.73
C SER A 117 -7.12 7.23 -10.37
N ALA A 118 -6.96 7.57 -9.09
CA ALA A 118 -6.42 8.86 -8.64
C ALA A 118 -4.99 9.13 -9.13
N PHE A 119 -4.17 8.10 -9.28
CA PHE A 119 -2.78 8.20 -9.72
C PHE A 119 -2.56 7.58 -11.12
N GLY A 120 -3.61 7.58 -11.96
CA GLY A 120 -3.55 7.02 -13.30
C GLY A 120 -3.31 5.50 -13.31
N PRO A 121 -2.45 4.98 -14.21
CA PRO A 121 -2.29 3.53 -14.39
C PRO A 121 -1.41 2.86 -13.33
N THR A 122 -0.88 3.61 -12.36
CA THR A 122 0.05 3.06 -11.35
C THR A 122 -0.64 2.55 -10.09
N THR A 123 -1.94 2.84 -9.91
CA THR A 123 -2.82 2.34 -8.84
C THR A 123 -4.11 1.74 -9.40
N GLY A 124 -5.00 1.25 -8.54
CA GLY A 124 -6.32 0.74 -8.94
C GLY A 124 -6.30 -0.73 -9.35
N HIS A 125 -5.36 -1.51 -8.83
CA HIS A 125 -5.20 -2.92 -9.20
C HIS A 125 -5.90 -3.90 -8.25
N LEU A 126 -6.72 -3.42 -7.30
CA LEU A 126 -7.42 -4.28 -6.33
C LEU A 126 -8.32 -5.32 -6.99
N ALA A 127 -9.02 -4.96 -8.07
CA ALA A 127 -9.91 -5.90 -8.76
C ALA A 127 -9.18 -7.15 -9.25
N ALA A 128 -7.98 -7.00 -9.83
CA ALA A 128 -7.16 -8.11 -10.28
C ALA A 128 -6.67 -8.97 -9.10
N SER A 129 -6.29 -8.32 -7.99
CA SER A 129 -5.83 -8.99 -6.77
C SER A 129 -6.97 -9.74 -6.07
N PHE A 130 -8.17 -9.17 -6.00
CA PHE A 130 -9.35 -9.86 -5.49
C PHE A 130 -9.71 -11.08 -6.32
N ALA A 131 -9.66 -10.98 -7.65
CA ALA A 131 -9.89 -12.12 -8.54
C ALA A 131 -8.88 -13.25 -8.27
N ALA A 132 -7.60 -12.93 -8.05
CA ALA A 132 -6.57 -13.92 -7.71
C ALA A 132 -6.80 -14.57 -6.33
N LEU A 133 -7.41 -13.85 -5.39
CA LEU A 133 -7.79 -14.37 -4.07
C LEU A 133 -9.11 -15.15 -4.09
N GLY A 134 -9.87 -15.12 -5.20
CA GLY A 134 -11.22 -15.66 -5.27
C GLY A 134 -12.22 -14.87 -4.42
N VAL A 135 -12.00 -13.57 -4.24
CA VAL A 135 -12.83 -12.63 -3.51
C VAL A 135 -13.50 -11.67 -4.49
N THR A 136 -14.76 -11.34 -4.25
CA THR A 136 -15.49 -10.31 -5.00
C THR A 136 -15.79 -9.11 -4.12
N PRO A 137 -15.94 -7.90 -4.67
CA PRO A 137 -16.30 -6.72 -3.88
C PRO A 137 -17.59 -6.90 -3.07
N ASP A 138 -18.55 -7.66 -3.56
CA ASP A 138 -19.84 -7.94 -2.88
C ASP A 138 -19.68 -8.75 -1.60
N GLN A 139 -18.59 -9.47 -1.44
CA GLN A 139 -18.28 -10.25 -0.24
C GLN A 139 -17.70 -9.39 0.89
N ILE A 140 -17.24 -8.17 0.58
CA ILE A 140 -16.76 -7.23 1.60
C ILE A 140 -17.98 -6.62 2.29
N THR A 141 -18.12 -6.90 3.59
CA THR A 141 -19.27 -6.44 4.39
C THR A 141 -18.93 -5.26 5.30
N ARG A 142 -17.65 -5.01 5.52
CA ARG A 142 -17.14 -3.90 6.31
C ARG A 142 -15.89 -3.30 5.68
N ILE A 143 -15.83 -1.98 5.62
CA ILE A 143 -14.62 -1.22 5.28
C ILE A 143 -14.32 -0.31 6.45
N VAL A 144 -13.05 -0.22 6.84
CA VAL A 144 -12.59 0.74 7.86
C VAL A 144 -11.54 1.62 7.21
N MET A 145 -11.80 2.91 7.18
CA MET A 145 -10.85 3.88 6.64
C MET A 145 -9.86 4.30 7.71
N THR A 146 -8.58 4.34 7.34
CA THR A 146 -7.58 5.02 8.16
C THR A 146 -7.77 6.53 8.05
N HIS A 147 -7.99 7.02 6.83
CA HIS A 147 -8.29 8.40 6.49
C HIS A 147 -8.80 8.51 5.04
N LEU A 148 -9.12 9.74 4.58
CA LEU A 148 -9.80 9.93 3.28
C LEU A 148 -8.89 10.53 2.18
N HIS A 149 -7.56 10.38 2.25
CA HIS A 149 -6.72 10.75 1.12
C HIS A 149 -6.97 9.86 -0.11
N PRO A 150 -6.65 10.35 -1.33
CA PRO A 150 -7.01 9.67 -2.58
C PRO A 150 -6.41 8.27 -2.73
N ASP A 151 -5.23 8.01 -2.20
CA ASP A 151 -4.55 6.72 -2.25
C ASP A 151 -5.10 5.68 -1.26
N HIS A 152 -5.98 6.09 -0.36
CA HIS A 152 -6.73 5.24 0.57
C HIS A 152 -8.19 5.11 0.20
N ALA A 153 -8.82 6.20 -0.27
CA ALA A 153 -10.25 6.26 -0.54
C ALA A 153 -10.62 6.18 -2.04
N GLY A 154 -9.64 6.29 -2.95
CA GLY A 154 -9.88 6.37 -4.39
C GLY A 154 -10.54 5.14 -5.00
N GLY A 155 -10.36 3.96 -4.40
CA GLY A 155 -10.99 2.72 -4.84
C GLY A 155 -12.41 2.49 -4.31
N LEU A 156 -12.95 3.39 -3.47
CA LEU A 156 -14.29 3.25 -2.90
C LEU A 156 -15.42 3.50 -3.90
N VAL A 157 -15.18 4.37 -4.89
CA VAL A 157 -16.21 4.80 -5.86
C VAL A 157 -15.70 4.56 -7.27
N GLY A 158 -16.53 3.91 -8.08
CA GLY A 158 -16.33 3.70 -9.51
C GLY A 158 -17.44 4.36 -10.32
N ASP A 159 -17.45 4.12 -11.63
CA ASP A 159 -18.43 4.71 -12.57
C ASP A 159 -19.89 4.37 -12.22
N ALA A 160 -20.12 3.22 -11.58
CA ALA A 160 -21.45 2.76 -11.16
C ALA A 160 -21.83 3.17 -9.72
N GLY A 161 -21.02 3.96 -9.04
CA GLY A 161 -21.20 4.34 -7.62
C GLY A 161 -20.30 3.54 -6.69
N ALA A 162 -20.78 3.18 -5.49
CA ALA A 162 -20.00 2.47 -4.50
C ALA A 162 -19.51 1.10 -5.03
N VAL A 163 -18.19 0.88 -5.03
CA VAL A 163 -17.57 -0.37 -5.50
C VAL A 163 -17.94 -1.55 -4.59
N PHE A 164 -18.03 -1.32 -3.29
CA PHE A 164 -18.34 -2.34 -2.29
C PHE A 164 -19.79 -2.17 -1.85
N ALA A 165 -20.72 -2.65 -2.69
CA ALA A 165 -22.15 -2.38 -2.56
C ALA A 165 -22.77 -2.87 -1.25
N ASN A 166 -22.22 -3.94 -0.64
CA ASN A 166 -22.74 -4.55 0.58
C ASN A 166 -22.01 -4.10 1.86
N ALA A 167 -20.97 -3.25 1.72
CA ALA A 167 -20.14 -2.86 2.86
C ALA A 167 -20.75 -1.69 3.66
N ALA A 168 -20.70 -1.80 4.99
CA ALA A 168 -20.72 -0.64 5.88
C ALA A 168 -19.34 0.04 5.82
N LEU A 169 -19.31 1.36 5.65
CA LEU A 169 -18.10 2.17 5.58
C LEU A 169 -17.88 2.87 6.92
N HIS A 170 -16.88 2.43 7.68
CA HIS A 170 -16.52 3.03 8.96
C HIS A 170 -15.45 4.10 8.75
N VAL A 171 -15.74 5.32 9.17
CA VAL A 171 -14.85 6.49 9.05
C VAL A 171 -14.83 7.22 10.39
N ASN A 172 -13.67 7.75 10.79
CA ASN A 172 -13.60 8.63 11.95
C ASN A 172 -14.47 9.89 11.72
N GLU A 173 -15.22 10.32 12.75
CA GLU A 173 -16.15 11.45 12.62
C GLU A 173 -15.46 12.77 12.28
N ASP A 174 -14.27 13.03 12.87
CA ASP A 174 -13.49 14.24 12.59
C ASP A 174 -12.91 14.20 11.15
N GLU A 175 -12.55 13.02 10.66
CA GLU A 175 -12.09 12.81 9.28
C GLU A 175 -13.19 13.12 8.28
N LEU A 176 -14.36 12.53 8.49
CA LEU A 176 -15.51 12.77 7.61
C LEU A 176 -15.95 14.21 7.64
N ALA A 177 -16.04 14.80 8.83
CA ALA A 177 -16.43 16.21 9.01
C ALA A 177 -15.46 17.14 8.28
N PHE A 178 -14.14 16.96 8.47
CA PHE A 178 -13.12 17.79 7.84
C PHE A 178 -13.19 17.72 6.31
N TRP A 179 -13.12 16.53 5.73
CA TRP A 179 -13.04 16.35 4.27
C TRP A 179 -14.37 16.60 3.54
N THR A 180 -15.49 16.71 4.26
CA THR A 180 -16.78 17.05 3.62
C THR A 180 -17.20 18.49 3.84
N ASP A 181 -16.48 19.28 4.66
CA ASP A 181 -16.78 20.67 4.93
C ASP A 181 -16.49 21.58 3.72
N GLU A 182 -17.50 22.33 3.27
CA GLU A 182 -17.40 23.18 2.08
C GLU A 182 -16.57 24.44 2.32
N ALA A 183 -16.58 24.96 3.55
CA ALA A 183 -15.83 26.18 3.88
C ALA A 183 -14.33 25.85 3.89
N THR A 184 -13.96 24.75 4.51
CA THR A 184 -12.58 24.23 4.51
C THR A 184 -12.11 23.91 3.09
N ALA A 185 -12.94 23.23 2.29
CA ALA A 185 -12.63 22.91 0.88
C ALA A 185 -12.38 24.17 0.04
N SER A 186 -13.21 25.22 0.23
CA SER A 186 -13.08 26.47 -0.52
C SER A 186 -11.83 27.27 -0.15
N ALA A 187 -11.34 27.11 1.08
CA ALA A 187 -10.13 27.76 1.58
C ALA A 187 -8.85 26.97 1.26
N ALA A 188 -8.99 25.69 0.91
CA ALA A 188 -7.86 24.80 0.64
C ALA A 188 -7.11 25.17 -0.64
N PRO A 189 -5.81 24.87 -0.74
CA PRO A 189 -5.03 24.98 -1.98
C PRO A 189 -5.69 24.21 -3.14
N ALA A 190 -5.53 24.70 -4.36
CA ALA A 190 -6.23 24.17 -5.53
C ALA A 190 -5.92 22.68 -5.81
N ASP A 191 -4.72 22.22 -5.49
CA ASP A 191 -4.25 20.84 -5.61
C ASP A 191 -4.82 19.91 -4.53
N VAL A 192 -5.30 20.45 -3.40
CA VAL A 192 -5.95 19.69 -2.32
C VAL A 192 -7.49 19.66 -2.46
N GLN A 193 -8.10 20.64 -3.15
CA GLN A 193 -9.55 20.66 -3.34
C GLN A 193 -10.17 19.38 -3.93
N PRO A 194 -9.51 18.65 -4.85
CA PRO A 194 -10.02 17.35 -5.33
C PRO A 194 -10.20 16.29 -4.23
N PHE A 195 -9.44 16.36 -3.12
CA PHE A 195 -9.56 15.40 -2.02
C PHE A 195 -10.91 15.58 -1.30
N PHE A 196 -11.33 16.83 -1.10
CA PHE A 196 -12.66 17.14 -0.57
C PHE A 196 -13.78 16.68 -1.49
N ALA A 197 -13.59 16.83 -2.82
CA ALA A 197 -14.57 16.35 -3.79
C ALA A 197 -14.69 14.82 -3.75
N LEU A 198 -13.57 14.10 -3.64
CA LEU A 198 -13.54 12.65 -3.46
C LEU A 198 -14.29 12.23 -2.20
N ALA A 199 -13.97 12.83 -1.06
CA ALA A 199 -14.59 12.48 0.23
C ALA A 199 -16.11 12.70 0.21
N ARG A 200 -16.60 13.80 -0.39
CA ARG A 200 -18.04 14.03 -0.60
C ARG A 200 -18.66 12.97 -1.52
N GLY A 201 -17.98 12.63 -2.62
CA GLY A 201 -18.41 11.56 -3.51
C GLY A 201 -18.52 10.20 -2.81
N VAL A 202 -17.57 9.88 -1.93
CA VAL A 202 -17.59 8.67 -1.11
C VAL A 202 -18.78 8.70 -0.15
N ARG A 203 -18.96 9.80 0.61
CA ARG A 203 -20.11 9.95 1.52
C ARG A 203 -21.44 9.76 0.78
N ASP A 204 -21.58 10.39 -0.37
CA ASP A 204 -22.83 10.36 -1.14
C ASP A 204 -23.09 8.97 -1.76
N ALA A 205 -22.05 8.26 -2.22
CA ALA A 205 -22.15 6.91 -2.79
C ALA A 205 -22.50 5.85 -1.73
N TYR A 206 -22.00 5.99 -0.52
CA TYR A 206 -22.30 5.05 0.57
C TYR A 206 -23.56 5.43 1.36
N GLY A 207 -23.93 6.71 1.43
CA GLY A 207 -25.18 7.19 2.06
C GLY A 207 -25.35 6.63 3.48
N ASP A 208 -26.48 5.98 3.76
CA ASP A 208 -26.80 5.44 5.08
C ASP A 208 -25.89 4.28 5.54
N ARG A 209 -25.01 3.79 4.67
CA ARG A 209 -24.01 2.78 5.03
C ARG A 209 -22.72 3.38 5.63
N VAL A 210 -22.59 4.69 5.64
CA VAL A 210 -21.52 5.38 6.36
C VAL A 210 -21.81 5.30 7.85
N GLN A 211 -20.87 4.76 8.62
CA GLN A 211 -20.89 4.67 10.07
C GLN A 211 -19.68 5.40 10.63
N THR A 212 -19.91 6.37 11.51
CA THR A 212 -18.82 7.11 12.13
C THR A 212 -18.40 6.48 13.45
N PHE A 213 -17.13 6.64 13.79
CA PHE A 213 -16.57 6.33 15.10
C PHE A 213 -15.72 7.49 15.62
N ALA A 214 -15.52 7.54 16.93
CA ALA A 214 -14.64 8.51 17.58
C ALA A 214 -13.58 7.80 18.43
N GLY A 215 -12.35 8.30 18.40
CA GLY A 215 -11.24 7.82 19.23
C GLY A 215 -10.99 6.33 19.11
N GLU A 216 -10.90 5.66 20.28
CA GLU A 216 -10.82 4.19 20.38
C GLU A 216 -12.22 3.60 20.39
N ALA A 217 -12.60 2.89 19.35
CA ALA A 217 -13.89 2.22 19.22
C ALA A 217 -13.69 0.73 18.92
N ASP A 218 -14.39 -0.12 19.65
CA ASP A 218 -14.45 -1.56 19.37
C ASP A 218 -15.42 -1.81 18.19
N LEU A 219 -14.88 -2.28 17.08
CA LEU A 219 -15.66 -2.63 15.89
C LEU A 219 -16.08 -4.12 15.89
N GLY A 220 -15.78 -4.83 16.97
CA GLY A 220 -16.03 -6.27 17.09
C GLY A 220 -14.97 -7.11 16.39
N GLY A 221 -14.95 -8.41 16.72
CA GLY A 221 -13.96 -9.34 16.16
C GLY A 221 -12.52 -9.05 16.57
N GLY A 222 -12.28 -8.33 17.69
CA GLY A 222 -10.95 -7.93 18.11
C GLY A 222 -10.32 -6.82 17.26
N ILE A 223 -11.13 -6.07 16.53
CA ILE A 223 -10.72 -4.89 15.77
C ILE A 223 -11.10 -3.64 16.56
N THR A 224 -10.09 -2.89 17.01
CA THR A 224 -10.28 -1.63 17.74
C THR A 224 -9.59 -0.50 16.97
N THR A 225 -10.27 0.63 16.80
CA THR A 225 -9.66 1.82 16.19
C THR A 225 -8.67 2.47 17.17
N MET A 226 -7.72 3.21 16.63
CA MET A 226 -6.73 3.97 17.41
C MET A 226 -6.68 5.38 16.84
N ALA A 227 -6.87 6.41 17.66
CA ALA A 227 -6.68 7.78 17.22
C ALA A 227 -5.20 8.07 16.95
N LEU A 228 -4.87 8.42 15.71
CA LEU A 228 -3.51 8.77 15.25
C LEU A 228 -3.52 10.11 14.50
N PRO A 229 -4.06 11.20 15.10
CA PRO A 229 -4.27 12.47 14.41
C PRO A 229 -2.96 13.15 14.02
N GLY A 230 -3.06 14.07 13.05
CA GLY A 230 -1.98 14.95 12.62
C GLY A 230 -1.73 14.85 11.13
N HIS A 231 -1.59 13.66 10.56
CA HIS A 231 -1.57 13.48 9.10
C HIS A 231 -2.88 14.01 8.51
N THR A 232 -4.00 13.55 9.04
CA THR A 232 -5.30 14.21 8.90
C THR A 232 -5.94 14.36 10.30
N PRO A 233 -6.99 15.19 10.47
CA PRO A 233 -7.58 15.43 11.78
C PRO A 233 -8.15 14.17 12.44
N GLY A 234 -8.79 13.30 11.65
CA GLY A 234 -9.37 12.05 12.11
C GLY A 234 -8.58 10.82 11.72
N HIS A 235 -7.30 10.97 11.31
CA HIS A 235 -6.48 9.82 10.95
C HIS A 235 -6.46 8.78 12.08
N SER A 236 -6.68 7.53 11.70
CA SER A 236 -6.84 6.41 12.61
C SER A 236 -5.99 5.23 12.19
N GLY A 237 -5.44 4.52 13.16
CA GLY A 237 -4.93 3.18 12.97
C GLY A 237 -5.91 2.14 13.46
N LEU A 238 -5.59 0.87 13.29
CA LEU A 238 -6.37 -0.23 13.83
C LEU A 238 -5.47 -1.16 14.63
N ARG A 239 -5.92 -1.54 15.82
CA ARG A 239 -5.38 -2.65 16.59
C ARG A 239 -6.19 -3.89 16.30
N LEU A 240 -5.52 -4.95 15.87
CA LEU A 240 -6.07 -6.28 15.69
C LEU A 240 -5.60 -7.16 16.85
N SER A 241 -6.51 -7.89 17.47
CA SER A 241 -6.20 -8.80 18.58
C SER A 241 -6.97 -10.10 18.42
N ASP A 242 -6.28 -11.24 18.49
CA ASP A 242 -6.89 -12.57 18.49
C ASP A 242 -6.11 -13.47 19.46
N GLY A 243 -6.67 -13.71 20.64
CA GLY A 243 -5.95 -14.28 21.78
C GLY A 243 -4.79 -13.36 22.23
N ASP A 244 -3.59 -13.94 22.35
CA ASP A 244 -2.38 -13.19 22.71
C ASP A 244 -1.70 -12.53 21.50
N ALA A 245 -2.16 -12.83 20.29
CA ALA A 245 -1.59 -12.27 19.08
C ALA A 245 -2.15 -10.88 18.78
N GLN A 246 -1.26 -9.94 18.47
CA GLN A 246 -1.61 -8.56 18.16
C GLN A 246 -0.89 -8.04 16.92
N MET A 247 -1.54 -7.13 16.21
CA MET A 247 -0.97 -6.36 15.11
C MET A 247 -1.60 -4.97 15.09
N ILE A 248 -0.85 -3.97 14.65
CA ILE A 248 -1.36 -2.62 14.42
C ILE A 248 -1.22 -2.26 12.94
N ILE A 249 -2.32 -1.85 12.32
CA ILE A 249 -2.32 -1.19 11.02
C ILE A 249 -2.17 0.30 11.30
N LEU A 250 -1.06 0.89 10.83
CA LEU A 250 -0.66 2.22 11.26
C LEU A 250 -1.10 3.36 10.32
N GLY A 251 -1.72 3.04 9.17
CA GLY A 251 -2.04 4.04 8.15
C GLY A 251 -0.81 4.87 7.78
N ASP A 252 -0.96 6.17 7.75
CA ASP A 252 0.07 7.14 7.38
C ASP A 252 0.79 7.79 8.56
N ALA A 253 0.62 7.25 9.76
CA ALA A 253 1.43 7.69 10.90
C ALA A 253 2.94 7.54 10.63
N ALA A 254 3.35 6.55 9.80
CA ALA A 254 4.68 6.41 9.24
C ALA A 254 4.60 5.84 7.82
N ALA A 255 4.69 6.70 6.80
CA ALA A 255 4.52 6.35 5.39
C ALA A 255 5.85 6.15 4.66
N LEU A 256 6.88 6.95 4.93
CA LEU A 256 8.15 6.95 4.20
C LEU A 256 9.19 6.10 4.94
N ALA A 257 9.23 4.80 4.65
CA ALA A 257 10.08 3.83 5.35
C ALA A 257 11.57 4.23 5.39
N ALA A 258 12.11 4.77 4.31
CA ALA A 258 13.50 5.20 4.22
C ALA A 258 13.84 6.40 5.12
N LEU A 259 12.83 7.21 5.47
CA LEU A 259 13.00 8.48 6.17
C LEU A 259 12.48 8.44 7.60
N GLN A 260 11.17 8.18 7.80
CA GLN A 260 10.46 8.48 9.03
C GLN A 260 10.78 7.56 10.22
N PHE A 261 11.36 6.39 10.00
CA PHE A 261 11.89 5.58 11.10
C PHE A 261 13.22 6.14 11.60
N ARG A 262 14.10 6.56 10.69
CA ARG A 262 15.41 7.16 11.06
C ARG A 262 15.29 8.60 11.55
N HIS A 263 14.35 9.33 10.97
CA HIS A 263 14.06 10.74 11.24
C HIS A 263 12.57 10.89 11.54
N PRO A 264 12.12 10.51 12.74
CA PRO A 264 10.68 10.51 13.06
C PRO A 264 10.06 11.91 13.06
N ASP A 265 10.87 12.96 13.02
CA ASP A 265 10.43 14.35 12.86
C ASP A 265 10.21 14.76 11.40
N ALA A 266 10.67 13.94 10.44
CA ALA A 266 10.39 14.18 9.03
C ALA A 266 8.89 14.03 8.76
N GLY A 267 8.27 15.08 8.24
CA GLY A 267 6.86 15.15 7.87
C GLY A 267 6.66 15.07 6.37
N VAL A 268 5.41 15.13 5.96
CA VAL A 268 5.00 15.26 4.57
C VAL A 268 4.17 16.54 4.41
N ALA A 269 4.23 17.15 3.23
CA ALA A 269 3.52 18.42 2.96
C ALA A 269 1.98 18.29 3.06
N PHE A 270 1.46 17.05 3.07
CA PHE A 270 0.04 16.75 3.23
C PHE A 270 -0.38 16.57 4.70
N ASP A 271 0.55 16.64 5.67
CA ASP A 271 0.18 16.61 7.09
C ASP A 271 -0.63 17.88 7.42
N THR A 272 -1.88 17.71 7.85
CA THR A 272 -2.76 18.85 8.22
C THR A 272 -2.29 19.55 9.49
N ASP A 273 -1.66 18.81 10.40
CA ASP A 273 -0.92 19.32 11.58
C ASP A 273 0.40 18.55 11.71
N ALA A 274 1.45 19.14 11.14
CA ALA A 274 2.79 18.51 11.12
C ALA A 274 3.35 18.27 12.53
N GLY A 275 3.08 19.16 13.50
CA GLY A 275 3.52 18.99 14.88
C GLY A 275 2.83 17.82 15.58
N GLN A 276 1.53 17.70 15.39
CA GLN A 276 0.74 16.59 15.90
C GLN A 276 1.14 15.27 15.22
N ALA A 277 1.35 15.27 13.90
CA ALA A 277 1.78 14.09 13.15
C ALA A 277 3.12 13.53 13.68
N VAL A 278 4.10 14.40 13.95
CA VAL A 278 5.37 14.00 14.57
C VAL A 278 5.16 13.40 15.96
N THR A 279 4.34 14.04 16.80
CA THR A 279 4.03 13.57 18.15
C THR A 279 3.37 12.19 18.11
N THR A 280 2.37 12.04 17.26
CA THR A 280 1.64 10.78 17.04
C THR A 280 2.58 9.68 16.57
N ARG A 281 3.41 9.96 15.57
CA ARG A 281 4.39 9.01 15.03
C ARG A 281 5.36 8.53 16.10
N ARG A 282 5.96 9.45 16.86
CA ARG A 282 6.90 9.10 17.92
C ARG A 282 6.28 8.21 18.99
N ASN A 283 5.09 8.59 19.46
CA ASN A 283 4.37 7.82 20.47
C ASN A 283 4.01 6.42 19.98
N LEU A 284 3.50 6.33 18.74
CA LEU A 284 3.17 5.04 18.12
C LEU A 284 4.40 4.15 17.98
N LEU A 285 5.50 4.68 17.42
CA LEU A 285 6.73 3.92 17.21
C LEU A 285 7.37 3.47 18.55
N GLN A 286 7.31 4.30 19.60
CA GLN A 286 7.75 3.92 20.94
C GLN A 286 6.90 2.77 21.50
N MET A 287 5.58 2.88 21.42
CA MET A 287 4.64 1.87 21.93
C MET A 287 4.86 0.52 21.22
N VAL A 288 4.82 0.48 19.88
CA VAL A 288 4.97 -0.78 19.15
C VAL A 288 6.34 -1.42 19.35
N THR A 289 7.38 -0.60 19.59
CA THR A 289 8.74 -1.09 19.91
C THR A 289 8.79 -1.70 21.31
N ALA A 290 8.24 -1.01 22.32
CA ALA A 290 8.25 -1.45 23.71
C ALA A 290 7.46 -2.76 23.87
N ASP A 291 6.30 -2.84 23.26
CA ASP A 291 5.38 -3.97 23.35
C ASP A 291 5.70 -5.08 22.33
N ARG A 292 6.68 -4.86 21.44
CA ARG A 292 7.09 -5.76 20.35
C ARG A 292 5.92 -6.18 19.46
N ILE A 293 4.96 -5.28 19.24
CA ILE A 293 3.77 -5.52 18.41
C ILE A 293 4.18 -5.43 16.94
N ALA A 294 3.72 -6.39 16.12
CA ALA A 294 3.86 -6.32 14.69
C ALA A 294 3.03 -5.16 14.12
N VAL A 295 3.55 -4.48 13.12
CA VAL A 295 2.83 -3.41 12.42
C VAL A 295 2.63 -3.75 10.95
N ALA A 296 1.56 -3.23 10.37
CA ALA A 296 1.30 -3.23 8.94
C ALA A 296 1.06 -1.79 8.47
N GLY A 297 1.61 -1.42 7.33
CA GLY A 297 1.49 -0.06 6.79
C GLY A 297 1.22 -0.04 5.30
N THR A 298 0.36 0.88 4.88
CA THR A 298 -0.06 1.07 3.49
C THR A 298 1.12 1.38 2.57
N HIS A 299 2.07 2.17 3.05
CA HIS A 299 3.20 2.71 2.28
C HIS A 299 4.55 2.07 2.61
N LEU A 300 4.54 1.03 3.44
CA LEU A 300 5.78 0.30 3.73
C LEU A 300 6.12 -0.67 2.58
N PRO A 301 7.42 -0.94 2.34
CA PRO A 301 7.84 -1.91 1.32
C PRO A 301 7.13 -3.25 1.49
N PHE A 302 6.57 -3.77 0.40
CA PHE A 302 5.79 -5.02 0.43
C PHE A 302 6.54 -6.17 1.13
N PRO A 303 5.88 -6.95 2.00
CA PRO A 303 4.43 -6.98 2.25
C PRO A 303 3.93 -5.89 3.21
N GLY A 304 4.73 -4.94 3.62
CA GLY A 304 4.36 -3.86 4.52
C GLY A 304 4.17 -4.30 5.97
N ILE A 305 4.49 -5.55 6.31
CA ILE A 305 4.36 -6.13 7.65
C ILE A 305 5.74 -6.33 8.25
N GLY A 306 5.87 -6.03 9.53
CA GLY A 306 7.14 -6.19 10.26
C GLY A 306 7.09 -5.66 11.68
N HIS A 307 8.26 -5.35 12.22
CA HIS A 307 8.43 -4.81 13.56
C HIS A 307 9.23 -3.50 13.52
N VAL A 308 9.18 -2.78 14.61
CA VAL A 308 9.98 -1.57 14.81
C VAL A 308 11.00 -1.83 15.90
N GLU A 309 12.25 -1.46 15.67
CA GLU A 309 13.34 -1.57 16.62
C GLU A 309 13.84 -0.17 17.01
N ALA A 310 14.12 0.05 18.31
CA ALA A 310 14.72 1.29 18.77
C ALA A 310 16.19 1.41 18.33
N ARG A 311 16.59 2.61 17.89
CA ARG A 311 17.96 2.96 17.48
C ARG A 311 18.37 4.31 18.07
N GLY A 312 18.69 4.34 19.37
CA GLY A 312 18.87 5.59 20.11
C GLY A 312 17.55 6.37 20.17
N ASP A 313 17.56 7.63 19.71
CA ASP A 313 16.38 8.49 19.65
C ASP A 313 15.53 8.29 18.37
N ALA A 314 15.95 7.34 17.54
CA ALA A 314 15.30 6.97 16.27
C ALA A 314 14.84 5.50 16.29
N PHE A 315 14.37 5.03 15.14
CA PHE A 315 13.85 3.68 14.97
C PHE A 315 14.41 3.04 13.71
N ALA A 316 14.23 1.73 13.58
CA ALA A 316 14.49 0.98 12.37
C ALA A 316 13.28 0.12 12.03
N TRP A 317 12.92 0.13 10.77
CA TRP A 317 11.97 -0.82 10.21
C TRP A 317 12.64 -2.18 10.02
N VAL A 318 12.03 -3.22 10.55
CA VAL A 318 12.48 -4.62 10.43
C VAL A 318 11.37 -5.38 9.71
N PRO A 319 11.46 -5.56 8.39
CA PRO A 319 10.43 -6.26 7.65
C PRO A 319 10.33 -7.71 8.10
N GLU A 320 9.13 -8.28 8.04
CA GLU A 320 8.89 -9.70 8.24
C GLU A 320 9.36 -10.48 7.01
N ASP A 321 9.95 -11.66 7.22
CA ASP A 321 10.22 -12.59 6.15
C ASP A 321 8.90 -13.05 5.52
N TRP A 322 8.84 -13.07 4.20
CA TRP A 322 7.65 -13.51 3.50
C TRP A 322 7.98 -14.51 2.39
N PHE A 323 7.04 -15.39 2.11
CA PHE A 323 7.15 -16.40 1.07
C PHE A 323 5.91 -16.36 0.18
N ALA A 324 6.09 -16.64 -1.10
CA ALA A 324 5.00 -16.66 -2.08
C ALA A 324 4.09 -17.91 -1.96
N THR A 325 4.35 -18.80 -1.00
CA THR A 325 3.56 -20.01 -0.76
C THR A 325 2.57 -19.79 0.37
N ARG A 326 1.33 -20.31 0.20
CA ARG A 326 0.40 -20.41 1.32
C ARG A 326 0.99 -21.36 2.38
N ALA A 327 1.04 -20.93 3.62
CA ALA A 327 1.32 -21.79 4.76
C ALA A 327 0.16 -22.77 4.99
#